data_8d24804a6ed34ef0a1d7e1fd3d2ea51e
#
_entry.id   8d24804a6ed34ef0a1d7e1fd3d2ea51e
#
_cell.length_a   1.000
_cell.length_b   1.000
_cell.length_c   1.000
_cell.angle_alpha   90.00
_cell.angle_beta   90.00
_cell.angle_gamma   90.00
#
_symmetry.space_group_name_H-M   'P 1'
#
loop_
_entity.id
_entity.type
_entity.pdbx_description
1 polymer ?
#
loop_
_entity_poly.entity_id
_entity_poly.type
_entity_poly.pdbx_seq_one_letter_code
_entity_poly.pdbx_strand_id
1 'polypeptide(L)'
;MAASPSLAPLTDAEMSALETALDAVPAPLEPLDLSMLDGFLCGVLLQPAPVPEADWLRHVFDADGRPLPKGFDPAPIAALARRRHAELNRAIHGRQWFDPWVFELEDEDGDEMDPLATVMPWAAGFALAMEFFPQLMRQDPQQVMEPLAAIYRAFDPDDLEDADELLAAIEELEPPSDLGEAVEALVSSTLLLADVTRPQSGASRPAGTRRPGPRPGGAGARPAGGKKQPRRTH
;
A
#
# COMPACT_ATOMS: atom_id res chain seq x y z
N MET A 1 -26.90 1.59 -19.79
CA MET A 1 -25.58 0.96 -19.78
C MET A 1 -24.66 1.97 -19.09
N ALA A 2 -24.25 1.71 -17.85
CA ALA A 2 -23.26 2.54 -17.18
C ALA A 2 -21.90 2.29 -17.87
N ALA A 3 -21.26 3.35 -18.35
CA ALA A 3 -19.91 3.26 -18.88
C ALA A 3 -19.00 2.74 -17.76
N SER A 4 -18.19 1.72 -18.04
CA SER A 4 -17.14 1.30 -17.13
C SER A 4 -16.23 2.51 -16.86
N PRO A 5 -15.87 2.79 -15.60
CA PRO A 5 -15.01 3.94 -15.30
C PRO A 5 -13.72 3.83 -16.12
N SER A 6 -13.29 4.95 -16.71
CA SER A 6 -12.00 5.02 -17.37
C SER A 6 -10.91 4.60 -16.38
N LEU A 7 -10.08 3.66 -16.78
CA LEU A 7 -8.98 3.16 -15.95
C LEU A 7 -7.67 3.93 -16.22
N ALA A 8 -7.73 5.00 -17.00
CA ALA A 8 -6.60 5.90 -17.21
C ALA A 8 -6.42 6.83 -16.00
N PRO A 9 -5.19 7.23 -15.66
CA PRO A 9 -4.94 8.25 -14.65
C PRO A 9 -5.77 9.51 -14.89
N LEU A 10 -6.02 10.28 -13.82
CA LEU A 10 -6.61 11.60 -13.99
C LEU A 10 -5.66 12.50 -14.78
N THR A 11 -6.21 13.28 -15.69
CA THR A 11 -5.47 14.33 -16.39
C THR A 11 -5.30 15.54 -15.48
N ASP A 12 -4.33 16.41 -15.78
CA ASP A 12 -4.12 17.67 -15.05
C ASP A 12 -5.41 18.52 -14.97
N ALA A 13 -6.18 18.56 -16.06
CA ALA A 13 -7.47 19.26 -16.07
C ALA A 13 -8.51 18.63 -15.14
N GLU A 14 -8.52 17.31 -15.00
CA GLU A 14 -9.39 16.61 -14.07
C GLU A 14 -8.93 16.76 -12.62
N MET A 15 -7.62 16.82 -12.37
CA MET A 15 -7.07 17.13 -11.05
C MET A 15 -7.41 18.55 -10.62
N SER A 16 -7.20 19.54 -11.49
CA SER A 16 -7.61 20.93 -11.22
C SER A 16 -9.12 21.09 -11.01
N ALA A 17 -9.93 20.30 -11.73
CA ALA A 17 -11.39 20.30 -11.53
C ALA A 17 -11.76 19.67 -10.17
N LEU A 18 -11.04 18.64 -9.72
CA LEU A 18 -11.24 18.03 -8.41
C LEU A 18 -10.85 19.00 -7.29
N GLU A 19 -9.70 19.64 -7.39
CA GLU A 19 -9.22 20.65 -6.45
C GLU A 19 -10.23 21.79 -6.30
N THR A 20 -10.66 22.40 -7.44
CA THR A 20 -11.68 23.44 -7.45
C THR A 20 -12.99 23.00 -6.80
N ALA A 21 -13.38 21.74 -7.01
CA ALA A 21 -14.62 21.22 -6.44
C ALA A 21 -14.48 20.93 -4.92
N LEU A 22 -13.32 20.52 -4.45
CA LEU A 22 -13.02 20.37 -3.02
C LEU A 22 -13.02 21.74 -2.34
N ASP A 23 -12.37 22.76 -2.91
CA ASP A 23 -12.36 24.12 -2.39
C ASP A 23 -13.76 24.74 -2.30
N ALA A 24 -14.69 24.29 -3.14
CA ALA A 24 -16.09 24.73 -3.11
C ALA A 24 -16.95 24.03 -2.03
N VAL A 25 -16.40 23.08 -1.29
CA VAL A 25 -17.12 22.46 -0.18
C VAL A 25 -17.36 23.52 0.91
N PRO A 26 -18.62 23.71 1.35
CA PRO A 26 -18.95 24.83 2.21
C PRO A 26 -18.49 24.60 3.65
N ALA A 27 -17.95 25.65 4.27
CA ALA A 27 -17.67 25.67 5.70
C ALA A 27 -18.94 25.31 6.53
N PRO A 28 -18.83 24.64 7.69
CA PRO A 28 -17.60 24.34 8.41
C PRO A 28 -16.93 23.01 8.07
N LEU A 29 -17.21 22.42 6.90
CA LEU A 29 -16.57 21.19 6.46
C LEU A 29 -15.13 21.46 6.02
N GLU A 30 -14.28 20.49 6.26
CA GLU A 30 -12.85 20.51 5.97
C GLU A 30 -12.50 19.35 5.01
N PRO A 31 -12.65 19.57 3.68
CA PRO A 31 -12.33 18.54 2.70
C PRO A 31 -10.84 18.27 2.67
N LEU A 32 -10.47 17.08 2.24
CA LEU A 32 -9.07 16.74 2.00
C LEU A 32 -8.56 17.51 0.77
N ASP A 33 -7.31 17.97 0.82
CA ASP A 33 -6.60 18.41 -0.38
C ASP A 33 -6.21 17.22 -1.27
N LEU A 34 -5.61 17.46 -2.42
CA LEU A 34 -5.27 16.41 -3.38
C LEU A 34 -4.24 15.41 -2.82
N SER A 35 -3.21 15.91 -2.13
CA SER A 35 -2.17 15.06 -1.53
C SER A 35 -2.72 14.22 -0.39
N MET A 36 -3.47 14.85 0.51
CA MET A 36 -4.16 14.14 1.60
C MET A 36 -5.14 13.09 1.07
N LEU A 37 -5.92 13.43 0.05
CA LEU A 37 -6.84 12.49 -0.59
C LEU A 37 -6.11 11.26 -1.11
N ASP A 38 -4.99 11.43 -1.77
CA ASP A 38 -4.21 10.34 -2.35
C ASP A 38 -3.65 9.41 -1.28
N GLY A 39 -3.03 9.98 -0.24
CA GLY A 39 -2.54 9.23 0.91
C GLY A 39 -3.65 8.51 1.67
N PHE A 40 -4.79 9.18 1.88
CA PHE A 40 -5.98 8.60 2.51
C PHE A 40 -6.50 7.39 1.73
N LEU A 41 -6.62 7.50 0.40
CA LEU A 41 -7.05 6.39 -0.45
C LEU A 41 -6.08 5.21 -0.41
N CYS A 42 -4.76 5.46 -0.33
CA CYS A 42 -3.77 4.40 -0.12
C CYS A 42 -3.99 3.71 1.22
N GLY A 43 -4.17 4.45 2.31
CA GLY A 43 -4.46 3.89 3.63
C GLY A 43 -5.76 3.07 3.67
N VAL A 44 -6.83 3.54 3.03
CA VAL A 44 -8.10 2.81 2.88
C VAL A 44 -7.90 1.50 2.13
N LEU A 45 -7.13 1.53 1.03
CA LEU A 45 -6.87 0.36 0.18
C LEU A 45 -5.99 -0.69 0.86
N LEU A 46 -5.17 -0.28 1.82
CA LEU A 46 -4.30 -1.19 2.57
C LEU A 46 -5.01 -1.90 3.74
N GLN A 47 -6.28 -1.65 3.99
CA GLN A 47 -6.99 -2.39 5.00
C GLN A 47 -7.13 -3.87 4.61
N PRO A 48 -6.97 -4.83 5.57
CA PRO A 48 -7.08 -6.27 5.29
C PRO A 48 -8.44 -6.69 4.74
N ALA A 49 -9.49 -5.97 5.11
CA ALA A 49 -10.82 -6.11 4.56
C ALA A 49 -11.20 -4.84 3.78
N PRO A 50 -11.87 -4.97 2.62
CA PRO A 50 -12.31 -3.81 1.87
C PRO A 50 -13.18 -2.87 2.70
N VAL A 51 -12.85 -1.59 2.72
CA VAL A 51 -13.66 -0.55 3.35
C VAL A 51 -14.82 -0.20 2.41
N PRO A 52 -16.08 -0.20 2.89
CA PRO A 52 -17.22 0.20 2.07
C PRO A 52 -17.07 1.63 1.54
N GLU A 53 -17.49 1.88 0.31
CA GLU A 53 -17.35 3.18 -0.33
C GLU A 53 -17.99 4.31 0.50
N ALA A 54 -19.20 4.09 1.02
CA ALA A 54 -19.90 5.10 1.83
C ALA A 54 -19.13 5.50 3.09
N ASP A 55 -18.30 4.59 3.62
CA ASP A 55 -17.54 4.83 4.85
C ASP A 55 -16.29 5.68 4.60
N TRP A 56 -15.57 5.45 3.49
CA TRP A 56 -14.39 6.26 3.20
C TRP A 56 -14.73 7.55 2.42
N LEU A 57 -15.73 7.52 1.54
CA LEU A 57 -16.02 8.68 0.69
C LEU A 57 -16.45 9.92 1.48
N ARG A 58 -17.11 9.76 2.63
CA ARG A 58 -17.51 10.88 3.48
C ARG A 58 -16.33 11.68 3.99
N HIS A 59 -15.19 11.03 4.23
CA HIS A 59 -13.97 11.68 4.70
C HIS A 59 -13.27 12.50 3.60
N VAL A 60 -13.57 12.25 2.33
CA VAL A 60 -13.09 13.09 1.22
C VAL A 60 -13.68 14.49 1.28
N PHE A 61 -14.94 14.61 1.70
CA PHE A 61 -15.65 15.89 1.80
C PHE A 61 -15.41 16.61 3.12
N ASP A 62 -14.97 15.89 4.11
CA ASP A 62 -14.75 16.39 5.47
C ASP A 62 -13.91 15.39 6.25
N ALA A 63 -12.76 15.81 6.74
CA ALA A 63 -11.83 14.95 7.45
C ALA A 63 -12.51 14.17 8.59
N ASP A 64 -13.40 14.82 9.35
CA ASP A 64 -14.18 14.17 10.43
C ASP A 64 -15.34 13.32 9.91
N GLY A 65 -15.61 13.33 8.60
CA GLY A 65 -16.72 12.59 7.99
C GLY A 65 -18.10 13.12 8.36
N ARG A 66 -18.23 14.42 8.67
CA ARG A 66 -19.51 15.08 8.94
C ARG A 66 -20.43 15.03 7.72
N PRO A 67 -21.76 15.06 7.89
CA PRO A 67 -22.69 14.98 6.77
C PRO A 67 -22.67 16.25 5.91
N LEU A 68 -22.77 16.08 4.61
CA LEU A 68 -22.88 17.18 3.66
C LEU A 68 -24.15 18.02 3.88
N PRO A 69 -24.08 19.33 3.69
CA PRO A 69 -25.24 20.21 3.79
C PRO A 69 -26.24 19.95 2.65
N LYS A 70 -27.52 20.23 2.94
CA LYS A 70 -28.57 20.08 1.93
C LYS A 70 -28.31 20.99 0.73
N GLY A 71 -28.39 20.41 -0.47
CA GLY A 71 -28.23 21.13 -1.73
C GLY A 71 -26.81 21.15 -2.29
N PHE A 72 -25.81 20.65 -1.56
CA PHE A 72 -24.48 20.41 -2.13
C PHE A 72 -24.51 19.16 -3.00
N ASP A 73 -23.97 19.27 -4.22
CA ASP A 73 -23.82 18.12 -5.11
C ASP A 73 -22.43 17.49 -4.99
N PRO A 74 -22.29 16.32 -4.34
CA PRO A 74 -21.01 15.64 -4.18
C PRO A 74 -20.57 14.87 -5.44
N ALA A 75 -21.42 14.75 -6.45
CA ALA A 75 -21.19 13.84 -7.58
C ALA A 75 -19.90 14.11 -8.35
N PRO A 76 -19.49 15.37 -8.62
CA PRO A 76 -18.22 15.64 -9.31
C PRO A 76 -16.99 15.13 -8.54
N ILE A 77 -16.89 15.46 -7.25
CA ILE A 77 -15.81 15.03 -6.38
C ILE A 77 -15.82 13.51 -6.26
N ALA A 78 -16.97 12.92 -5.94
CA ALA A 78 -17.11 11.48 -5.77
C ALA A 78 -16.72 10.69 -7.02
N ALA A 79 -17.01 11.19 -8.22
CA ALA A 79 -16.65 10.52 -9.46
C ALA A 79 -15.13 10.46 -9.68
N LEU A 80 -14.42 11.55 -9.41
CA LEU A 80 -12.96 11.63 -9.56
C LEU A 80 -12.23 10.87 -8.46
N ALA A 81 -12.68 10.98 -7.21
CA ALA A 81 -12.15 10.21 -6.08
C ALA A 81 -12.28 8.69 -6.29
N ARG A 82 -13.43 8.20 -6.78
CA ARG A 82 -13.62 6.78 -7.15
C ARG A 82 -12.67 6.34 -8.26
N ARG A 83 -12.45 7.21 -9.23
CA ARG A 83 -11.53 6.89 -10.33
C ARG A 83 -10.11 6.75 -9.84
N ARG A 84 -9.64 7.68 -8.99
CA ARG A 84 -8.31 7.57 -8.37
C ARG A 84 -8.19 6.35 -7.46
N HIS A 85 -9.20 6.09 -6.64
CA HIS A 85 -9.25 4.85 -5.82
C HIS A 85 -9.13 3.58 -6.69
N ALA A 86 -9.82 3.50 -7.82
CA ALA A 86 -9.75 2.35 -8.72
C ALA A 86 -8.37 2.21 -9.39
N GLU A 87 -7.73 3.32 -9.72
CA GLU A 87 -6.37 3.38 -10.27
C GLU A 87 -5.36 2.85 -9.24
N LEU A 88 -5.33 3.44 -8.03
CA LEU A 88 -4.47 3.02 -6.93
C LEU A 88 -4.70 1.56 -6.56
N ASN A 89 -5.95 1.13 -6.47
CA ASN A 89 -6.29 -0.27 -6.17
C ASN A 89 -5.68 -1.25 -7.18
N ARG A 90 -5.65 -0.89 -8.46
CA ARG A 90 -5.03 -1.72 -9.51
C ARG A 90 -3.52 -1.77 -9.34
N ALA A 91 -2.87 -0.63 -9.14
CA ALA A 91 -1.43 -0.54 -8.96
C ALA A 91 -0.98 -1.32 -7.70
N ILE A 92 -1.61 -1.06 -6.56
CA ILE A 92 -1.34 -1.72 -5.28
C ILE A 92 -1.59 -3.24 -5.38
N HIS A 93 -2.72 -3.66 -5.99
CA HIS A 93 -3.00 -5.08 -6.19
C HIS A 93 -1.99 -5.74 -7.11
N GLY A 94 -1.57 -5.05 -8.18
CA GLY A 94 -0.57 -5.54 -9.13
C GLY A 94 0.87 -5.43 -8.64
N ARG A 95 1.12 -4.85 -7.47
CA ARG A 95 2.48 -4.49 -6.99
C ARG A 95 3.24 -3.67 -8.03
N GLN A 96 2.53 -2.75 -8.66
CA GLN A 96 3.07 -1.85 -9.67
C GLN A 96 3.34 -0.49 -9.05
N TRP A 97 4.38 0.17 -9.52
CA TRP A 97 4.61 1.57 -9.22
C TRP A 97 3.38 2.41 -9.58
N PHE A 98 3.08 3.39 -8.75
CA PHE A 98 2.10 4.43 -9.03
C PHE A 98 2.73 5.79 -8.70
N ASP A 99 2.25 6.83 -9.32
CA ASP A 99 2.70 8.19 -9.09
C ASP A 99 1.81 8.81 -7.99
N PRO A 100 2.35 9.02 -6.76
CA PRO A 100 1.57 9.64 -5.70
C PRO A 100 1.38 11.13 -5.97
N TRP A 101 0.25 11.68 -5.54
CA TRP A 101 -0.01 13.10 -5.69
C TRP A 101 0.76 13.90 -4.63
N VAL A 102 2.05 14.07 -4.90
CA VAL A 102 2.96 14.93 -4.13
C VAL A 102 3.37 16.07 -5.05
N PHE A 103 3.14 17.29 -4.61
CA PHE A 103 3.42 18.50 -5.39
C PHE A 103 4.64 19.18 -4.83
N GLU A 104 5.57 19.53 -5.70
CA GLU A 104 6.73 20.35 -5.33
C GLU A 104 6.25 21.68 -4.73
N LEU A 105 6.82 22.03 -3.60
CA LEU A 105 6.54 23.27 -2.90
C LEU A 105 7.82 24.07 -2.84
N GLU A 106 7.70 25.37 -3.06
CA GLU A 106 8.75 26.36 -2.86
C GLU A 106 8.50 27.09 -1.54
N ASP A 107 9.55 27.43 -0.83
CA ASP A 107 9.46 28.28 0.36
C ASP A 107 9.26 29.76 0.00
N GLU A 108 9.19 30.64 1.02
CA GLU A 108 9.02 32.10 0.82
C GLU A 108 10.17 32.77 0.05
N ASP A 109 11.36 32.14 0.04
CA ASP A 109 12.56 32.60 -0.65
C ASP A 109 12.68 32.00 -2.07
N GLY A 110 11.80 31.06 -2.44
CA GLY A 110 11.78 30.37 -3.74
C GLY A 110 12.74 29.18 -3.82
N ASP A 111 13.22 28.70 -2.68
CA ASP A 111 14.03 27.50 -2.59
C ASP A 111 13.11 26.26 -2.45
N GLU A 112 13.59 25.08 -2.89
CA GLU A 112 12.88 23.83 -2.70
C GLU A 112 12.68 23.53 -1.21
N MET A 113 11.45 23.21 -0.82
CA MET A 113 11.15 22.78 0.56
C MET A 113 11.84 21.47 0.91
N ASP A 114 12.01 21.24 2.21
CA ASP A 114 12.46 19.95 2.74
C ASP A 114 11.60 18.80 2.17
N PRO A 115 12.22 17.71 1.67
CA PRO A 115 11.52 16.58 1.10
C PRO A 115 10.44 16.00 2.02
N LEU A 116 10.68 15.93 3.33
CA LEU A 116 9.71 15.40 4.29
C LEU A 116 8.53 16.36 4.48
N ALA A 117 8.77 17.68 4.50
CA ALA A 117 7.71 18.67 4.54
C ALA A 117 6.82 18.61 3.28
N THR A 118 7.42 18.35 2.11
CA THR A 118 6.70 18.22 0.84
C THR A 118 5.80 16.99 0.78
N VAL A 119 6.20 15.84 1.37
CA VAL A 119 5.39 14.63 1.40
C VAL A 119 4.44 14.56 2.60
N MET A 120 4.56 15.46 3.58
CA MET A 120 3.77 15.45 4.81
C MET A 120 2.25 15.47 4.57
N PRO A 121 1.68 16.26 3.64
CA PRO A 121 0.24 16.23 3.40
C PRO A 121 -0.25 14.86 2.94
N TRP A 122 0.53 14.15 2.12
CA TRP A 122 0.20 12.78 1.72
C TRP A 122 0.23 11.83 2.93
N ALA A 123 1.26 11.92 3.77
CA ALA A 123 1.38 11.13 4.99
C ALA A 123 0.24 11.43 5.98
N ALA A 124 -0.20 12.69 6.09
CA ALA A 124 -1.34 13.09 6.92
C ALA A 124 -2.64 12.42 6.44
N GLY A 125 -2.87 12.38 5.14
CA GLY A 125 -4.01 11.64 4.58
C GLY A 125 -3.95 10.15 4.88
N PHE A 126 -2.78 9.54 4.78
CA PHE A 126 -2.57 8.14 5.16
C PHE A 126 -2.86 7.90 6.64
N ALA A 127 -2.35 8.75 7.53
CA ALA A 127 -2.58 8.67 8.97
C ALA A 127 -4.08 8.82 9.32
N LEU A 128 -4.78 9.73 8.66
CA LEU A 128 -6.24 9.88 8.81
C LEU A 128 -6.97 8.57 8.47
N ALA A 129 -6.55 7.85 7.43
CA ALA A 129 -7.13 6.54 7.12
C ALA A 129 -6.85 5.52 8.22
N MET A 130 -5.70 5.58 8.90
CA MET A 130 -5.37 4.70 10.04
C MET A 130 -6.21 5.01 11.27
N GLU A 131 -6.56 6.28 11.48
CA GLU A 131 -7.45 6.70 12.57
C GLU A 131 -8.84 6.09 12.44
N PHE A 132 -9.46 6.21 11.26
CA PHE A 132 -10.82 5.70 11.03
C PHE A 132 -10.87 4.21 10.70
N PHE A 133 -9.83 3.65 10.13
CA PHE A 133 -9.75 2.26 9.70
C PHE A 133 -8.47 1.59 10.23
N PRO A 134 -8.36 1.30 11.54
CA PRO A 134 -7.11 0.89 12.19
C PRO A 134 -6.73 -0.59 12.01
N GLN A 135 -7.32 -1.34 11.09
CA GLN A 135 -7.06 -2.78 10.98
C GLN A 135 -5.64 -3.09 10.45
N LEU A 136 -5.06 -2.21 9.65
CA LEU A 136 -3.65 -2.30 9.24
C LEU A 136 -2.73 -2.22 10.47
N MET A 137 -2.97 -1.28 11.38
CA MET A 137 -2.16 -1.09 12.60
C MET A 137 -2.22 -2.28 13.57
N ARG A 138 -3.12 -3.22 13.36
CA ARG A 138 -3.29 -4.44 14.18
C ARG A 138 -2.60 -5.66 13.57
N GLN A 139 -1.89 -5.49 12.46
CA GLN A 139 -1.09 -6.56 11.86
C GLN A 139 0.17 -6.82 12.70
N ASP A 140 0.92 -7.86 12.33
CA ASP A 140 2.17 -8.21 13.00
C ASP A 140 3.16 -7.02 12.95
N PRO A 141 3.54 -6.44 14.11
CA PRO A 141 4.45 -5.29 14.15
C PRO A 141 5.76 -5.52 13.40
N GLN A 142 6.30 -6.75 13.42
CA GLN A 142 7.55 -7.07 12.73
C GLN A 142 7.46 -6.90 11.19
N GLN A 143 6.27 -6.92 10.64
CA GLN A 143 6.05 -6.82 9.20
C GLN A 143 5.64 -5.42 8.76
N VAL A 144 5.05 -4.63 9.66
CA VAL A 144 4.48 -3.32 9.30
C VAL A 144 5.27 -2.14 9.85
N MET A 145 6.14 -2.33 10.85
CA MET A 145 6.82 -1.23 11.54
C MET A 145 7.71 -0.42 10.62
N GLU A 146 8.62 -1.07 9.90
CA GLU A 146 9.55 -0.40 9.00
C GLU A 146 8.83 0.42 7.90
N PRO A 147 7.88 -0.15 7.13
CA PRO A 147 7.17 0.64 6.14
C PRO A 147 6.25 1.72 6.75
N LEU A 148 5.71 1.53 7.96
CA LEU A 148 4.99 2.60 8.65
C LEU A 148 5.94 3.71 9.08
N ALA A 149 7.09 3.39 9.66
CA ALA A 149 8.10 4.37 10.03
C ALA A 149 8.53 5.24 8.83
N ALA A 150 8.71 4.63 7.65
CA ALA A 150 9.06 5.37 6.44
C ALA A 150 7.97 6.35 5.96
N ILE A 151 6.69 6.08 6.25
CA ILE A 151 5.60 7.02 5.95
C ILE A 151 5.50 8.09 7.05
N TYR A 152 5.51 7.66 8.32
CA TYR A 152 5.27 8.54 9.47
C TYR A 152 6.45 9.46 9.81
N ARG A 153 7.65 9.21 9.28
CA ARG A 153 8.80 10.10 9.46
C ARG A 153 8.61 11.52 8.90
N ALA A 154 7.54 11.74 8.11
CA ALA A 154 7.17 13.07 7.62
C ALA A 154 6.54 13.96 8.71
N PHE A 155 6.13 13.40 9.84
CA PHE A 155 5.57 14.15 10.96
C PHE A 155 6.67 14.63 11.91
N ASP A 156 6.36 15.71 12.63
CA ASP A 156 7.18 16.10 13.76
C ASP A 156 7.09 15.00 14.84
N PRO A 157 8.21 14.59 15.45
CA PRO A 157 8.20 13.61 16.55
C PRO A 157 7.24 13.99 17.70
N ASP A 158 7.05 15.28 17.95
CA ASP A 158 6.13 15.78 18.99
C ASP A 158 4.66 15.51 18.65
N ASP A 159 4.32 15.30 17.36
CA ASP A 159 2.96 14.94 16.91
C ASP A 159 2.67 13.43 17.02
N LEU A 160 3.70 12.62 17.31
CA LEU A 160 3.61 11.16 17.43
C LEU A 160 3.62 10.69 18.90
N GLU A 161 2.88 11.39 19.77
CA GLU A 161 2.74 11.04 21.19
C GLU A 161 2.28 9.56 21.35
N ASP A 162 2.82 8.88 22.38
CA ASP A 162 2.50 7.47 22.70
C ASP A 162 2.92 6.43 21.62
N ALA A 163 3.82 6.78 20.68
CA ALA A 163 4.29 5.89 19.61
C ALA A 163 5.78 5.53 19.74
N ASP A 164 6.28 5.23 20.94
CA ASP A 164 7.71 5.00 21.25
C ASP A 164 8.40 4.02 20.28
N GLU A 165 7.72 2.90 19.92
CA GLU A 165 8.28 1.90 19.01
C GLU A 165 8.38 2.43 17.57
N LEU A 166 7.44 3.24 17.15
CA LEU A 166 7.44 3.87 15.82
C LEU A 166 8.51 4.96 15.76
N LEU A 167 8.64 5.79 16.80
CA LEU A 167 9.69 6.81 16.90
C LEU A 167 11.08 6.18 16.86
N ALA A 168 11.31 5.10 17.60
CA ALA A 168 12.57 4.36 17.56
C ALA A 168 12.88 3.81 16.15
N ALA A 169 11.87 3.31 15.45
CA ALA A 169 12.03 2.83 14.08
C ALA A 169 12.31 3.98 13.08
N ILE A 170 11.71 5.17 13.30
CA ILE A 170 11.98 6.38 12.49
C ILE A 170 13.44 6.84 12.69
N GLU A 171 13.94 6.83 13.92
CA GLU A 171 15.32 7.22 14.25
C GLU A 171 16.38 6.34 13.56
N GLU A 172 16.05 5.09 13.21
CA GLU A 172 16.94 4.17 12.50
C GLU A 172 16.99 4.42 10.98
N LEU A 173 16.06 5.22 10.44
CA LEU A 173 15.99 5.50 9.00
C LEU A 173 16.95 6.65 8.61
N GLU A 174 17.68 6.47 7.51
CA GLU A 174 18.42 7.57 6.91
C GLU A 174 17.42 8.60 6.32
N PRO A 175 17.65 9.92 6.53
CA PRO A 175 16.80 10.94 5.93
C PRO A 175 16.91 10.91 4.40
N PRO A 176 15.80 11.18 3.65
CA PRO A 176 15.86 11.21 2.19
C PRO A 176 16.75 12.35 1.72
N SER A 177 17.55 12.09 0.71
CA SER A 177 18.47 13.07 0.14
C SER A 177 17.78 14.09 -0.77
N ASP A 178 16.63 13.73 -1.31
CA ASP A 178 15.81 14.55 -2.21
C ASP A 178 14.35 14.10 -2.20
N LEU A 179 13.48 14.87 -2.90
CA LEU A 179 12.06 14.56 -3.00
C LEU A 179 11.79 13.21 -3.71
N GLY A 180 12.62 12.86 -4.70
CA GLY A 180 12.48 11.59 -5.42
C GLY A 180 12.62 10.39 -4.47
N GLU A 181 13.62 10.42 -3.58
CA GLU A 181 13.83 9.38 -2.58
C GLU A 181 12.70 9.33 -1.54
N ALA A 182 12.18 10.50 -1.11
CA ALA A 182 11.03 10.57 -0.22
C ALA A 182 9.78 9.94 -0.85
N VAL A 183 9.49 10.25 -2.12
CA VAL A 183 8.39 9.68 -2.90
C VAL A 183 8.56 8.17 -3.11
N GLU A 184 9.77 7.72 -3.45
CA GLU A 184 10.07 6.30 -3.59
C GLU A 184 9.80 5.53 -2.29
N ALA A 185 10.16 6.13 -1.14
CA ALA A 185 9.89 5.55 0.17
C ALA A 185 8.39 5.39 0.43
N LEU A 186 7.53 6.39 0.09
CA LEU A 186 6.08 6.30 0.24
C LEU A 186 5.50 5.14 -0.60
N VAL A 187 5.87 5.07 -1.88
CA VAL A 187 5.35 4.03 -2.78
C VAL A 187 5.81 2.65 -2.37
N SER A 188 7.11 2.49 -2.09
CA SER A 188 7.68 1.20 -1.66
C SER A 188 7.04 0.72 -0.37
N SER A 189 6.88 1.60 0.62
CA SER A 189 6.21 1.28 1.89
C SER A 189 4.75 0.87 1.69
N THR A 190 4.01 1.58 0.84
CA THR A 190 2.64 1.20 0.47
C THR A 190 2.58 -0.20 -0.12
N LEU A 191 3.51 -0.55 -1.02
CA LEU A 191 3.54 -1.88 -1.64
C LEU A 191 3.96 -2.98 -0.65
N LEU A 192 4.89 -2.71 0.27
CA LEU A 192 5.27 -3.62 1.34
C LEU A 192 4.10 -3.88 2.30
N LEU A 193 3.40 -2.85 2.72
CA LEU A 193 2.19 -2.98 3.54
C LEU A 193 1.10 -3.79 2.82
N ALA A 194 0.97 -3.64 1.51
CA ALA A 194 0.05 -4.43 0.73
C ALA A 194 0.41 -5.93 0.71
N ASP A 195 1.68 -6.30 0.78
CA ASP A 195 2.09 -7.71 0.88
C ASP A 195 1.63 -8.35 2.19
N VAL A 196 1.58 -7.56 3.27
CA VAL A 196 1.10 -8.01 4.58
C VAL A 196 -0.43 -8.14 4.60
N THR A 197 -1.13 -7.10 4.16
CA THR A 197 -2.59 -7.01 4.33
C THR A 197 -3.38 -7.67 3.22
N ARG A 198 -2.80 -7.77 2.02
CA ARG A 198 -3.43 -8.30 0.80
C ARG A 198 -2.51 -9.28 0.08
N PRO A 199 -2.10 -10.39 0.73
CA PRO A 199 -1.15 -11.33 0.16
C PRO A 199 -1.70 -11.89 -1.15
N GLN A 200 -0.87 -11.90 -2.19
CA GLN A 200 -1.25 -12.50 -3.46
C GLN A 200 -1.29 -14.02 -3.30
N SER A 201 -2.50 -14.61 -3.45
CA SER A 201 -2.67 -16.06 -3.50
C SER A 201 -2.06 -16.59 -4.79
N GLY A 202 -0.77 -16.99 -4.77
CA GLY A 202 -0.18 -17.53 -5.99
C GLY A 202 1.34 -17.59 -6.09
N ALA A 203 2.10 -17.06 -5.18
CA ALA A 203 3.50 -17.43 -5.05
C ALA A 203 3.59 -18.81 -4.35
N SER A 204 3.11 -19.86 -5.00
CA SER A 204 3.50 -21.23 -4.65
C SER A 204 5.02 -21.25 -4.68
N ARG A 205 5.66 -21.21 -3.52
CA ARG A 205 7.06 -21.63 -3.38
C ARG A 205 7.20 -22.87 -4.23
N PRO A 206 8.15 -22.92 -5.19
CA PRO A 206 8.39 -24.15 -5.93
C PRO A 206 8.60 -25.23 -4.86
N ALA A 207 7.67 -26.20 -4.81
CA ALA A 207 7.77 -27.35 -3.95
C ALA A 207 9.15 -27.94 -4.23
N GLY A 208 10.02 -27.82 -3.21
CA GLY A 208 11.38 -28.34 -3.29
C GLY A 208 11.29 -29.73 -3.88
N THR A 209 11.96 -29.96 -4.99
CA THR A 209 12.12 -31.25 -5.61
C THR A 209 12.46 -32.25 -4.52
N ARG A 210 11.46 -33.00 -4.08
CA ARG A 210 11.68 -34.20 -3.27
C ARG A 210 12.61 -35.09 -4.10
N ARG A 211 13.88 -35.09 -3.75
CA ARG A 211 14.85 -36.09 -4.21
C ARG A 211 14.22 -37.45 -3.95
N PRO A 212 14.05 -38.34 -4.95
CA PRO A 212 13.59 -39.70 -4.71
C PRO A 212 14.60 -40.37 -3.78
N GLY A 213 14.18 -40.74 -2.58
CA GLY A 213 14.95 -41.55 -1.66
C GLY A 213 15.26 -42.90 -2.30
N PRO A 214 16.40 -43.52 -1.96
CA PRO A 214 16.77 -44.84 -2.48
C PRO A 214 15.70 -45.84 -2.07
N ARG A 215 15.19 -46.60 -3.04
CA ARG A 215 14.27 -47.74 -2.85
C ARG A 215 14.92 -48.77 -1.95
N PRO A 216 14.28 -49.27 -0.89
CA PRO A 216 14.75 -50.43 -0.16
C PRO A 216 14.67 -51.67 -1.06
N GLY A 217 15.82 -52.37 -1.19
CA GLY A 217 15.93 -53.59 -1.94
C GLY A 217 15.02 -54.66 -1.38
N GLY A 218 14.14 -55.19 -2.22
CA GLY A 218 13.34 -56.35 -1.94
C GLY A 218 14.19 -57.62 -1.92
N ALA A 219 14.28 -58.26 -0.78
CA ALA A 219 14.72 -59.64 -0.65
C ALA A 219 13.62 -60.55 -1.17
N GLY A 220 13.96 -61.48 -2.01
CA GLY A 220 12.98 -62.49 -2.44
C GLY A 220 13.52 -63.56 -3.37
N ALA A 221 13.78 -64.72 -2.79
CA ALA A 221 13.67 -66.07 -3.38
C ALA A 221 14.77 -66.59 -4.29
N ARG A 222 15.55 -67.50 -3.71
CA ARG A 222 16.22 -68.61 -4.41
C ARG A 222 15.15 -69.57 -4.96
N PRO A 223 15.46 -70.29 -6.07
CA PRO A 223 15.37 -71.72 -5.99
C PRO A 223 16.69 -72.43 -6.41
N ALA A 224 16.78 -73.62 -5.85
CA ALA A 224 17.87 -74.57 -5.94
C ALA A 224 17.89 -75.34 -7.27
N GLY A 225 19.03 -75.88 -7.61
CA GLY A 225 19.07 -77.11 -8.39
C GLY A 225 20.10 -77.15 -9.51
N GLY A 226 21.08 -78.01 -9.35
CA GLY A 226 21.52 -78.83 -10.43
C GLY A 226 23.00 -78.75 -10.90
N LYS A 227 23.84 -79.41 -10.20
CA LYS A 227 24.80 -80.42 -10.62
C LYS A 227 25.65 -80.23 -11.88
N LYS A 228 26.92 -80.48 -11.68
CA LYS A 228 27.91 -81.27 -12.39
C LYS A 228 29.08 -80.53 -12.98
N GLN A 229 30.19 -80.80 -12.35
CA GLN A 229 31.58 -80.89 -12.91
C GLN A 229 31.63 -81.82 -14.15
N PRO A 230 32.77 -82.00 -14.89
CA PRO A 230 34.16 -81.61 -14.57
C PRO A 230 35.06 -81.33 -15.80
N ARG A 231 36.34 -80.97 -15.46
CA ARG A 231 37.59 -81.37 -16.18
C ARG A 231 38.05 -80.54 -17.39
N ARG A 232 39.18 -80.07 -17.33
CA ARG A 232 40.58 -80.42 -17.68
C ARG A 232 41.27 -79.31 -18.47
N THR A 233 42.44 -79.03 -17.97
CA THR A 233 43.81 -79.03 -18.60
C THR A 233 44.07 -78.06 -19.76
N HIS A 234 44.91 -77.19 -19.64
CA HIS A 234 46.36 -77.10 -19.75
C HIS A 234 46.82 -75.81 -19.19
#